data_0220a32202d8e96c7d34d1aa67499be8
#
_entry.id   0220a32202d8e96c7d34d1aa67499be8
#
_cell.length_a   1.000
_cell.length_b   1.000
_cell.length_c   1.000
_cell.angle_alpha   90.00
_cell.angle_beta   90.00
_cell.angle_gamma   90.00
#
_symmetry.space_group_name_H-M   'P 1'
#
loop_
_entity.id
_entity.type
_entity.pdbx_description
1 polymer ?
#
loop_
_entity_poly.entity_id
_entity_poly.type
_entity_poly.pdbx_seq_one_letter_code
_entity_poly.pdbx_strand_id
1 'polypeptide(L)'
;MTAESNAKRAIRRALVSVYDKTGLEDLARGLHEAGVELVSTGSTAAKIAAAGVPVTKVEELTGFPECLDGRVKTLHPRVHAGILADLRLEDHQRQLAELGVEPFDLVVVNLYPFRETVASGATPDECVEQIDIGGPSMVRAAAKNHPSVAVVTSPARYADVLNAVQDGGFDLTTRKRLAAEAFQHTAAYDVAVASWFASSYAPADDSQFPDFLGATWERAHTLRYGENPHQPAALYVSGTGGLAEAEQLHGKEMSYNNYTDTDAARRAAYDHDEPAVAIIKHANPCGIAVGADVAEAHRKAHACDPLSAFGGVIAVNRPVSKEMAEQVAEIFTEVIVAPDYEEGALEALAKKKNIRVLKAPGAPAAPVELKPVDGGALLQVTDRLQADGDDPANWTLATGDALSADELAELAFAWKACRAVKSNAILLAKDGASVGVGMGQVNRVDSCKLAVERAGAERARGSYVASDAFFPFPDNIDVLGAAGVKAIVQPGGSVRDELVVEAAQKAGITMYFTGTRHFFH
;
A
#
# COMPACT_ATOMS: atom_id res chain seq x y z
N MET A 1 -34.64 18.48 -2.99
CA MET A 1 -34.73 17.46 -1.92
C MET A 1 -36.12 17.57 -1.33
N THR A 2 -36.94 16.53 -1.45
CA THR A 2 -38.31 16.50 -0.96
C THR A 2 -38.34 16.47 0.57
N ALA A 3 -39.43 16.97 1.20
CA ALA A 3 -39.58 17.04 2.66
C ALA A 3 -39.40 15.66 3.38
N GLU A 4 -39.61 14.55 2.68
CA GLU A 4 -39.37 13.19 3.17
C GLU A 4 -37.88 12.85 3.44
N SER A 5 -36.93 13.53 2.77
CA SER A 5 -35.50 13.27 2.94
C SER A 5 -34.93 13.77 4.27
N ASN A 6 -35.64 14.70 4.94
CA ASN A 6 -35.19 15.32 6.19
C ASN A 6 -35.90 14.78 7.44
N ALA A 7 -36.88 13.89 7.31
CA ALA A 7 -37.57 13.32 8.45
C ALA A 7 -36.63 12.40 9.25
N LYS A 8 -36.34 12.80 10.49
CA LYS A 8 -35.60 11.97 11.45
C LYS A 8 -36.47 10.82 11.91
N ARG A 9 -35.81 9.69 12.17
CA ARG A 9 -36.47 8.51 12.74
C ARG A 9 -35.92 8.25 14.12
N ALA A 10 -36.78 8.32 15.11
CA ALA A 10 -36.42 8.09 16.52
C ALA A 10 -35.90 6.66 16.71
N ILE A 11 -34.89 6.51 17.54
CA ILE A 11 -34.33 5.23 17.96
C ILE A 11 -34.95 4.86 19.31
N ARG A 12 -35.76 3.82 19.32
CA ARG A 12 -36.46 3.31 20.52
C ARG A 12 -35.95 1.96 20.94
N ARG A 13 -35.45 1.16 19.95
CA ARG A 13 -34.99 -0.20 20.17
C ARG A 13 -33.74 -0.48 19.35
N ALA A 14 -32.71 -0.99 20.03
CA ALA A 14 -31.42 -1.28 19.41
C ALA A 14 -31.01 -2.74 19.60
N LEU A 15 -30.54 -3.37 18.50
CA LEU A 15 -29.85 -4.66 18.54
C LEU A 15 -28.34 -4.40 18.53
N VAL A 16 -27.65 -4.88 19.58
CA VAL A 16 -26.20 -4.66 19.74
C VAL A 16 -25.49 -6.01 19.84
N SER A 17 -24.62 -6.30 18.87
CA SER A 17 -23.84 -7.53 18.84
C SER A 17 -22.45 -7.22 18.26
N VAL A 18 -21.45 -7.05 19.11
CA VAL A 18 -20.13 -6.59 18.71
C VAL A 18 -19.01 -7.51 19.22
N TYR A 19 -18.04 -7.77 18.38
CA TYR A 19 -16.79 -8.41 18.77
C TYR A 19 -15.85 -7.40 19.45
N ASP A 20 -15.52 -6.30 18.74
CA ASP A 20 -14.80 -5.17 19.31
C ASP A 20 -15.73 -4.39 20.24
N LYS A 21 -15.39 -4.39 21.52
CA LYS A 21 -16.18 -3.78 22.61
C LYS A 21 -15.67 -2.40 23.03
N THR A 22 -14.82 -1.80 22.21
CA THR A 22 -14.32 -0.43 22.44
C THR A 22 -15.51 0.55 22.48
N GLY A 23 -15.65 1.30 23.58
CA GLY A 23 -16.71 2.29 23.77
C GLY A 23 -18.11 1.71 23.97
N LEU A 24 -18.28 0.37 24.06
CA LEU A 24 -19.58 -0.29 24.20
C LEU A 24 -20.33 0.14 25.44
N GLU A 25 -19.65 0.27 26.58
CA GLU A 25 -20.30 0.60 27.88
C GLU A 25 -20.88 2.02 27.83
N ASP A 26 -20.16 2.97 27.28
CA ASP A 26 -20.63 4.36 27.18
C ASP A 26 -21.77 4.48 26.15
N LEU A 27 -21.69 3.75 25.04
CA LEU A 27 -22.80 3.66 24.10
C LEU A 27 -24.07 3.08 24.79
N ALA A 28 -23.93 1.97 25.52
CA ALA A 28 -25.06 1.31 26.17
C ALA A 28 -25.69 2.20 27.22
N ARG A 29 -24.90 2.88 28.08
CA ARG A 29 -25.41 3.84 29.08
C ARG A 29 -26.15 5.00 28.40
N GLY A 30 -25.56 5.63 27.40
CA GLY A 30 -26.21 6.77 26.74
C GLY A 30 -27.49 6.38 26.00
N LEU A 31 -27.55 5.19 25.38
CA LEU A 31 -28.80 4.67 24.81
C LEU A 31 -29.86 4.42 25.86
N HIS A 32 -29.50 3.79 26.99
CA HIS A 32 -30.41 3.51 28.07
C HIS A 32 -30.95 4.80 28.74
N GLU A 33 -30.09 5.76 29.03
CA GLU A 33 -30.46 7.07 29.57
C GLU A 33 -31.43 7.83 28.67
N ALA A 34 -31.32 7.61 27.36
CA ALA A 34 -32.25 8.16 26.39
C ALA A 34 -33.55 7.32 26.21
N GLY A 35 -33.72 6.27 26.98
CA GLY A 35 -34.93 5.43 26.96
C GLY A 35 -34.95 4.39 25.81
N VAL A 36 -33.82 4.04 25.24
CA VAL A 36 -33.70 3.03 24.17
C VAL A 36 -33.66 1.63 24.82
N GLU A 37 -34.52 0.73 24.36
CA GLU A 37 -34.48 -0.69 24.74
C GLU A 37 -33.31 -1.38 24.06
N LEU A 38 -32.48 -2.11 24.82
CA LEU A 38 -31.33 -2.83 24.30
C LEU A 38 -31.60 -4.33 24.21
N VAL A 39 -31.37 -4.90 23.04
CA VAL A 39 -31.33 -6.34 22.79
C VAL A 39 -29.92 -6.73 22.39
N SER A 40 -29.36 -7.80 22.96
CA SER A 40 -27.98 -8.17 22.72
C SER A 40 -27.71 -9.66 22.83
N THR A 41 -26.52 -10.09 22.45
CA THR A 41 -26.11 -11.49 22.38
C THR A 41 -24.92 -11.80 23.30
N GLY A 42 -24.86 -12.98 23.86
CA GLY A 42 -23.69 -13.60 24.47
C GLY A 42 -22.81 -12.65 25.30
N SER A 43 -21.55 -12.56 24.97
CA SER A 43 -20.55 -11.72 25.67
C SER A 43 -20.83 -10.22 25.60
N THR A 44 -21.50 -9.74 24.55
CA THR A 44 -21.90 -8.34 24.42
C THR A 44 -22.98 -8.00 25.45
N ALA A 45 -24.03 -8.85 25.58
CA ALA A 45 -25.07 -8.70 26.57
C ALA A 45 -24.51 -8.75 28.01
N ALA A 46 -23.58 -9.68 28.26
CA ALA A 46 -22.92 -9.80 29.57
C ALA A 46 -22.15 -8.51 29.94
N LYS A 47 -21.44 -7.91 28.99
CA LYS A 47 -20.68 -6.67 29.19
C LYS A 47 -21.60 -5.46 29.42
N ILE A 48 -22.70 -5.35 28.67
CA ILE A 48 -23.73 -4.32 28.88
C ILE A 48 -24.36 -4.44 30.29
N ALA A 49 -24.76 -5.64 30.68
CA ALA A 49 -25.31 -5.90 32.00
C ALA A 49 -24.32 -5.59 33.14
N ALA A 50 -23.03 -5.94 32.97
CA ALA A 50 -21.98 -5.63 33.94
C ALA A 50 -21.74 -4.10 34.09
N ALA A 51 -22.06 -3.30 33.07
CA ALA A 51 -22.06 -1.83 33.16
C ALA A 51 -23.29 -1.25 33.88
N GLY A 52 -24.18 -2.10 34.39
CA GLY A 52 -25.40 -1.70 35.11
C GLY A 52 -26.56 -1.31 34.18
N VAL A 53 -26.50 -1.65 32.92
CA VAL A 53 -27.51 -1.29 31.92
C VAL A 53 -28.45 -2.49 31.68
N PRO A 54 -29.78 -2.31 31.78
CA PRO A 54 -30.74 -3.34 31.42
C PRO A 54 -30.61 -3.75 29.95
N VAL A 55 -30.61 -5.05 29.70
CA VAL A 55 -30.50 -5.61 28.35
C VAL A 55 -31.28 -6.91 28.24
N THR A 56 -32.09 -7.03 27.18
CA THR A 56 -32.80 -8.25 26.82
C THR A 56 -31.87 -9.15 26.02
N LYS A 57 -31.73 -10.40 26.40
CA LYS A 57 -30.95 -11.36 25.61
C LYS A 57 -31.73 -11.83 24.39
N VAL A 58 -31.03 -12.07 23.27
CA VAL A 58 -31.65 -12.56 22.05
C VAL A 58 -32.39 -13.88 22.27
N GLU A 59 -31.92 -14.74 23.14
CA GLU A 59 -32.56 -16.00 23.49
C GLU A 59 -33.95 -15.78 24.12
N GLU A 60 -34.16 -14.71 24.89
CA GLU A 60 -35.45 -14.33 25.43
C GLU A 60 -36.41 -13.84 24.31
N LEU A 61 -35.88 -13.10 23.35
CA LEU A 61 -36.64 -12.61 22.19
C LEU A 61 -37.08 -13.76 21.28
N THR A 62 -36.17 -14.71 21.03
CA THR A 62 -36.39 -15.79 20.06
C THR A 62 -37.15 -16.96 20.69
N GLY A 63 -37.04 -17.16 21.99
CA GLY A 63 -37.48 -18.37 22.69
C GLY A 63 -36.64 -19.61 22.33
N PHE A 64 -35.48 -19.41 21.68
CA PHE A 64 -34.59 -20.47 21.25
C PHE A 64 -33.22 -20.30 21.93
N PRO A 65 -32.69 -21.34 22.60
CA PRO A 65 -31.43 -21.25 23.31
C PRO A 65 -30.26 -21.10 22.32
N GLU A 66 -29.21 -20.44 22.76
CA GLU A 66 -27.93 -20.48 22.07
C GLU A 66 -27.45 -21.92 21.97
N CYS A 67 -27.02 -22.35 20.77
CA CYS A 67 -26.57 -23.71 20.53
C CYS A 67 -25.37 -23.76 19.58
N LEU A 68 -24.76 -24.95 19.48
CA LEU A 68 -23.59 -25.18 18.61
C LEU A 68 -22.45 -24.19 18.89
N ASP A 69 -22.09 -24.04 20.16
CA ASP A 69 -21.06 -23.13 20.66
C ASP A 69 -21.25 -21.67 20.19
N GLY A 70 -22.51 -21.27 20.02
CA GLY A 70 -22.89 -19.92 19.63
C GLY A 70 -22.94 -19.66 18.11
N ARG A 71 -22.76 -20.68 17.29
CA ARG A 71 -22.90 -20.55 15.84
C ARG A 71 -24.33 -20.20 15.40
N VAL A 72 -25.33 -20.53 16.23
CA VAL A 72 -26.75 -20.19 16.01
C VAL A 72 -27.27 -19.40 17.20
N LYS A 73 -27.48 -18.10 16.99
CA LYS A 73 -28.04 -17.16 17.99
C LYS A 73 -29.04 -16.22 17.31
N THR A 74 -28.54 -15.44 16.33
CA THR A 74 -29.29 -14.36 15.67
C THR A 74 -29.90 -14.77 14.34
N LEU A 75 -29.55 -15.95 13.83
CA LEU A 75 -30.12 -16.52 12.60
C LEU A 75 -31.53 -17.08 12.90
N HIS A 76 -32.45 -16.19 13.27
CA HIS A 76 -33.79 -16.55 13.65
C HIS A 76 -34.81 -15.60 13.01
N PRO A 77 -35.98 -16.12 12.54
CA PRO A 77 -37.00 -15.29 11.87
C PRO A 77 -37.44 -14.08 12.69
N ARG A 78 -37.57 -14.18 14.01
CA ARG A 78 -37.98 -13.06 14.89
C ARG A 78 -36.98 -11.92 14.89
N VAL A 79 -35.67 -12.23 14.85
CA VAL A 79 -34.61 -11.21 14.78
C VAL A 79 -34.65 -10.53 13.40
N HIS A 80 -34.65 -11.33 12.34
CA HIS A 80 -34.60 -10.80 10.98
C HIS A 80 -35.89 -10.10 10.54
N ALA A 81 -37.08 -10.53 11.03
CA ALA A 81 -38.32 -9.79 10.82
C ALA A 81 -38.27 -8.40 11.48
N GLY A 82 -37.74 -8.32 12.71
CA GLY A 82 -37.55 -7.04 13.39
C GLY A 82 -36.58 -6.08 12.68
N ILE A 83 -35.59 -6.63 11.97
CA ILE A 83 -34.63 -5.81 11.19
C ILE A 83 -35.19 -5.46 9.79
N LEU A 84 -35.85 -6.41 9.10
CA LEU A 84 -36.20 -6.29 7.69
C LEU A 84 -37.57 -5.68 7.40
N ALA A 85 -38.44 -5.57 8.39
CA ALA A 85 -39.75 -4.97 8.20
C ALA A 85 -39.63 -3.50 7.72
N ASP A 86 -40.14 -3.24 6.53
CA ASP A 86 -40.23 -1.87 6.02
C ASP A 86 -41.43 -1.17 6.70
N LEU A 87 -41.12 -0.32 7.65
CA LEU A 87 -42.12 0.36 8.47
C LEU A 87 -42.86 1.51 7.75
N ARG A 88 -42.60 1.69 6.45
CA ARG A 88 -43.38 2.53 5.56
C ARG A 88 -44.63 1.80 5.02
N LEU A 89 -44.62 0.46 5.14
CA LEU A 89 -45.70 -0.41 4.65
C LEU A 89 -46.59 -0.86 5.83
N GLU A 90 -47.85 -0.49 5.80
CA GLU A 90 -48.83 -0.87 6.82
C GLU A 90 -48.97 -2.40 6.97
N ASP A 91 -48.86 -3.13 5.86
CA ASP A 91 -48.93 -4.59 5.86
C ASP A 91 -47.76 -5.23 6.63
N HIS A 92 -46.53 -4.66 6.52
CA HIS A 92 -45.40 -5.14 7.32
C HIS A 92 -45.59 -4.84 8.82
N GLN A 93 -46.12 -3.68 9.17
CA GLN A 93 -46.41 -3.34 10.57
C GLN A 93 -47.48 -4.28 11.13
N ARG A 94 -48.54 -4.59 10.38
CA ARG A 94 -49.59 -5.53 10.77
C ARG A 94 -49.02 -6.94 11.00
N GLN A 95 -48.21 -7.44 10.03
CA GLN A 95 -47.56 -8.76 10.17
C GLN A 95 -46.66 -8.86 11.41
N LEU A 96 -45.86 -7.83 11.71
CA LEU A 96 -45.04 -7.80 12.90
C LEU A 96 -45.91 -7.91 14.16
N ALA A 97 -47.03 -7.17 14.24
CA ALA A 97 -47.96 -7.23 15.37
C ALA A 97 -48.60 -8.62 15.51
N GLU A 98 -49.03 -9.25 14.43
CA GLU A 98 -49.58 -10.61 14.41
C GLU A 98 -48.56 -11.66 14.89
N LEU A 99 -47.27 -11.46 14.55
CA LEU A 99 -46.17 -12.37 14.97
C LEU A 99 -45.64 -12.05 16.38
N GLY A 100 -46.11 -10.98 17.02
CA GLY A 100 -45.56 -10.51 18.28
C GLY A 100 -44.07 -10.18 18.20
N VAL A 101 -43.66 -9.52 17.11
CA VAL A 101 -42.27 -9.08 16.86
C VAL A 101 -42.24 -7.58 16.86
N GLU A 102 -41.37 -6.99 17.66
CA GLU A 102 -41.12 -5.55 17.66
C GLU A 102 -39.96 -5.21 16.73
N PRO A 103 -40.05 -4.09 15.95
CA PRO A 103 -38.98 -3.70 15.05
C PRO A 103 -37.76 -3.15 15.79
N PHE A 104 -36.59 -3.20 15.15
CA PHE A 104 -35.39 -2.50 15.55
C PHE A 104 -35.27 -1.17 14.78
N ASP A 105 -34.88 -0.11 15.46
CA ASP A 105 -34.57 1.18 14.85
C ASP A 105 -33.06 1.36 14.62
N LEU A 106 -32.25 0.63 15.40
CA LEU A 106 -30.78 0.65 15.32
C LEU A 106 -30.22 -0.77 15.43
N VAL A 107 -29.24 -1.06 14.57
CA VAL A 107 -28.42 -2.29 14.63
C VAL A 107 -26.97 -1.88 14.73
N VAL A 108 -26.29 -2.30 15.80
CA VAL A 108 -24.86 -2.06 16.03
C VAL A 108 -24.15 -3.41 16.03
N VAL A 109 -23.39 -3.67 14.97
CA VAL A 109 -22.73 -4.96 14.74
C VAL A 109 -21.37 -4.73 14.09
N ASN A 110 -20.31 -5.20 14.72
CA ASN A 110 -19.02 -5.40 14.06
C ASN A 110 -18.69 -6.89 14.00
N LEU A 111 -17.84 -7.26 13.04
CA LEU A 111 -17.58 -8.66 12.71
C LEU A 111 -16.37 -9.21 13.48
N TYR A 112 -16.22 -10.53 13.46
CA TYR A 112 -15.05 -11.19 14.01
C TYR A 112 -13.77 -10.76 13.28
N PRO A 113 -12.60 -10.75 13.98
CA PRO A 113 -11.34 -10.21 13.46
C PRO A 113 -10.62 -11.23 12.56
N PHE A 114 -11.23 -11.60 11.44
CA PHE A 114 -10.70 -12.62 10.52
C PHE A 114 -9.29 -12.27 10.01
N ARG A 115 -9.09 -11.02 9.56
CA ARG A 115 -7.79 -10.57 9.03
C ARG A 115 -6.68 -10.63 10.08
N GLU A 116 -6.97 -10.18 11.27
CA GLU A 116 -6.05 -10.16 12.41
C GLU A 116 -5.70 -11.58 12.85
N THR A 117 -6.68 -12.49 12.83
CA THR A 117 -6.47 -13.91 13.14
C THR A 117 -5.54 -14.56 12.11
N VAL A 118 -5.79 -14.36 10.83
CA VAL A 118 -4.89 -14.84 9.77
C VAL A 118 -3.49 -14.24 9.93
N ALA A 119 -3.39 -12.94 10.16
CA ALA A 119 -2.10 -12.24 10.32
C ALA A 119 -1.31 -12.68 11.56
N SER A 120 -1.98 -13.19 12.59
CA SER A 120 -1.34 -13.72 13.81
C SER A 120 -0.64 -15.08 13.60
N GLY A 121 -0.85 -15.72 12.44
CA GLY A 121 -0.34 -17.06 12.16
C GLY A 121 -1.15 -18.18 12.83
N ALA A 122 -2.42 -17.93 13.13
CA ALA A 122 -3.34 -18.93 13.69
C ALA A 122 -3.49 -20.14 12.74
N THR A 123 -3.88 -21.28 13.30
CA THR A 123 -4.13 -22.50 12.52
C THR A 123 -5.29 -22.30 11.54
N PRO A 124 -5.37 -23.07 10.44
CA PRO A 124 -6.48 -23.00 9.51
C PRO A 124 -7.86 -23.17 10.19
N ASP A 125 -7.97 -24.10 11.13
CA ASP A 125 -9.23 -24.33 11.86
C ASP A 125 -9.61 -23.12 12.72
N GLU A 126 -8.65 -22.49 13.40
CA GLU A 126 -8.89 -21.25 14.16
C GLU A 126 -9.32 -20.09 13.23
N CYS A 127 -8.75 -20.00 12.06
CA CYS A 127 -9.17 -18.99 11.06
C CYS A 127 -10.60 -19.26 10.58
N VAL A 128 -10.97 -20.52 10.31
CA VAL A 128 -12.33 -20.90 9.90
C VAL A 128 -13.34 -20.56 10.98
N GLU A 129 -13.03 -20.76 12.26
CA GLU A 129 -13.90 -20.39 13.39
C GLU A 129 -14.14 -18.87 13.50
N GLN A 130 -13.28 -18.04 12.91
CA GLN A 130 -13.47 -16.58 12.84
C GLN A 130 -14.28 -16.13 11.60
N ILE A 131 -14.83 -17.05 10.81
CA ILE A 131 -15.74 -16.71 9.73
C ILE A 131 -17.13 -16.46 10.34
N ASP A 132 -17.46 -15.18 10.47
CA ASP A 132 -18.73 -14.72 11.05
C ASP A 132 -19.88 -14.92 10.07
N ILE A 133 -20.91 -15.63 10.47
CA ILE A 133 -22.14 -15.88 9.67
C ILE A 133 -23.26 -14.94 10.11
N GLY A 134 -23.47 -14.85 11.41
CA GLY A 134 -24.59 -14.08 11.99
C GLY A 134 -24.43 -12.57 11.86
N GLY A 135 -23.22 -12.08 12.09
CA GLY A 135 -22.90 -10.66 11.97
C GLY A 135 -23.17 -10.09 10.59
N PRO A 136 -22.57 -10.63 9.52
CA PRO A 136 -22.83 -10.17 8.14
C PRO A 136 -24.30 -10.23 7.76
N SER A 137 -25.05 -11.25 8.20
CA SER A 137 -26.47 -11.37 7.89
C SER A 137 -27.29 -10.24 8.50
N MET A 138 -27.04 -9.88 9.76
CA MET A 138 -27.69 -8.74 10.44
C MET A 138 -27.32 -7.39 9.82
N VAL A 139 -26.03 -7.20 9.54
CA VAL A 139 -25.50 -5.97 8.91
C VAL A 139 -26.15 -5.75 7.56
N ARG A 140 -26.16 -6.76 6.69
CA ARG A 140 -26.75 -6.69 5.36
C ARG A 140 -28.28 -6.50 5.38
N ALA A 141 -28.97 -7.14 6.33
CA ALA A 141 -30.42 -6.97 6.51
C ALA A 141 -30.75 -5.52 6.91
N ALA A 142 -30.06 -4.97 7.91
CA ALA A 142 -30.25 -3.59 8.36
C ALA A 142 -29.87 -2.57 7.27
N ALA A 143 -28.75 -2.77 6.58
CA ALA A 143 -28.33 -1.91 5.48
C ALA A 143 -29.34 -1.89 4.33
N LYS A 144 -29.90 -3.04 3.96
CA LYS A 144 -30.98 -3.15 2.95
C LYS A 144 -32.21 -2.37 3.41
N ASN A 145 -32.58 -2.47 4.68
CA ASN A 145 -33.76 -1.80 5.24
C ASN A 145 -33.44 -0.41 5.83
N HIS A 146 -32.41 0.29 5.33
CA HIS A 146 -32.05 1.64 5.80
C HIS A 146 -33.21 2.67 5.77
N PRO A 147 -34.30 2.52 5.00
CA PRO A 147 -35.44 3.40 5.15
C PRO A 147 -36.09 3.31 6.55
N SER A 148 -35.96 2.17 7.21
CA SER A 148 -36.57 1.92 8.53
C SER A 148 -35.56 1.77 9.68
N VAL A 149 -34.31 1.35 9.40
CA VAL A 149 -33.29 0.98 10.39
C VAL A 149 -31.99 1.72 10.12
N ALA A 150 -31.35 2.22 11.17
CA ALA A 150 -29.96 2.66 11.11
C ALA A 150 -29.03 1.47 11.41
N VAL A 151 -27.89 1.37 10.73
CA VAL A 151 -26.87 0.33 10.95
C VAL A 151 -25.51 0.97 11.21
N VAL A 152 -24.82 0.50 12.25
CA VAL A 152 -23.49 0.99 12.66
C VAL A 152 -22.54 -0.18 12.81
N THR A 153 -21.41 -0.13 12.12
CA THR A 153 -20.43 -1.23 12.09
C THR A 153 -19.08 -0.86 12.73
N SER A 154 -18.91 0.39 13.15
CA SER A 154 -17.66 0.88 13.73
C SER A 154 -17.86 1.62 15.04
N PRO A 155 -17.02 1.37 16.07
CA PRO A 155 -16.99 2.16 17.31
C PRO A 155 -16.80 3.67 17.08
N ALA A 156 -16.14 4.06 15.99
CA ALA A 156 -15.94 5.48 15.63
C ALA A 156 -17.27 6.25 15.40
N ARG A 157 -18.38 5.52 15.16
CA ARG A 157 -19.72 6.10 14.99
C ARG A 157 -20.55 6.20 16.25
N TYR A 158 -20.06 5.71 17.39
CA TYR A 158 -20.86 5.68 18.63
C TYR A 158 -21.24 7.07 19.13
N ALA A 159 -20.36 8.05 19.00
CA ALA A 159 -20.69 9.44 19.32
C ALA A 159 -21.81 9.99 18.41
N ASP A 160 -21.80 9.64 17.12
CA ASP A 160 -22.86 10.04 16.18
C ASP A 160 -24.21 9.42 16.57
N VAL A 161 -24.21 8.17 17.05
CA VAL A 161 -25.41 7.48 17.56
C VAL A 161 -25.98 8.21 18.77
N LEU A 162 -25.15 8.52 19.77
CA LEU A 162 -25.59 9.21 20.99
C LEU A 162 -26.14 10.61 20.69
N ASN A 163 -25.49 11.34 19.81
CA ASN A 163 -25.99 12.64 19.34
C ASN A 163 -27.35 12.50 18.61
N ALA A 164 -27.48 11.50 17.74
CA ALA A 164 -28.70 11.25 17.00
C ALA A 164 -29.88 10.91 17.91
N VAL A 165 -29.66 10.08 18.95
CA VAL A 165 -30.72 9.71 19.90
C VAL A 165 -31.27 10.96 20.62
N GLN A 166 -30.40 11.88 21.02
CA GLN A 166 -30.79 13.14 21.66
C GLN A 166 -31.53 14.10 20.69
N ASP A 167 -31.18 14.03 19.40
CA ASP A 167 -31.68 14.92 18.35
C ASP A 167 -32.85 14.31 17.54
N GLY A 168 -33.54 13.32 18.08
CA GLY A 168 -34.72 12.68 17.49
C GLY A 168 -34.43 11.63 16.43
N GLY A 169 -33.20 11.12 16.34
CA GLY A 169 -32.76 10.02 15.47
C GLY A 169 -32.05 10.46 14.21
N PHE A 170 -31.72 9.50 13.37
CA PHE A 170 -31.06 9.75 12.08
C PHE A 170 -32.07 10.13 10.99
N ASP A 171 -31.72 11.09 10.13
CA ASP A 171 -32.42 11.34 8.88
C ASP A 171 -32.14 10.24 7.83
N LEU A 172 -32.91 10.24 6.75
CA LEU A 172 -32.76 9.24 5.68
C LEU A 172 -31.39 9.33 4.96
N THR A 173 -30.84 10.53 4.82
CA THR A 173 -29.54 10.75 4.16
C THR A 173 -28.42 10.11 4.98
N THR A 174 -28.46 10.29 6.29
CA THR A 174 -27.48 9.68 7.20
C THR A 174 -27.64 8.16 7.24
N ARG A 175 -28.89 7.63 7.30
CA ARG A 175 -29.11 6.18 7.24
C ARG A 175 -28.61 5.55 5.95
N LYS A 176 -28.77 6.22 4.78
CA LYS A 176 -28.20 5.77 3.51
C LYS A 176 -26.67 5.70 3.55
N ARG A 177 -26.01 6.68 4.17
CA ARG A 177 -24.55 6.69 4.32
C ARG A 177 -24.06 5.56 5.24
N LEU A 178 -24.71 5.37 6.39
CA LEU A 178 -24.42 4.27 7.30
C LEU A 178 -24.64 2.90 6.62
N ALA A 179 -25.67 2.77 5.79
CA ALA A 179 -25.90 1.55 5.01
C ALA A 179 -24.80 1.31 3.97
N ALA A 180 -24.29 2.35 3.33
CA ALA A 180 -23.15 2.22 2.42
C ALA A 180 -21.88 1.78 3.17
N GLU A 181 -21.59 2.35 4.34
CA GLU A 181 -20.47 1.93 5.21
C GLU A 181 -20.63 0.46 5.64
N ALA A 182 -21.84 0.03 5.96
CA ALA A 182 -22.15 -1.35 6.33
C ALA A 182 -21.91 -2.35 5.18
N PHE A 183 -22.30 -2.00 3.94
CA PHE A 183 -21.99 -2.83 2.78
C PHE A 183 -20.50 -2.86 2.45
N GLN A 184 -19.78 -1.74 2.62
CA GLN A 184 -18.32 -1.70 2.48
C GLN A 184 -17.64 -2.64 3.49
N HIS A 185 -18.11 -2.61 4.76
CA HIS A 185 -17.60 -3.45 5.82
C HIS A 185 -17.75 -4.95 5.51
N THR A 186 -18.96 -5.39 5.09
CA THR A 186 -19.19 -6.80 4.71
C THR A 186 -18.45 -7.20 3.44
N ALA A 187 -18.37 -6.32 2.44
CA ALA A 187 -17.62 -6.58 1.22
C ALA A 187 -16.10 -6.77 1.50
N ALA A 188 -15.51 -5.89 2.34
CA ALA A 188 -14.12 -6.00 2.72
C ALA A 188 -13.84 -7.28 3.53
N TYR A 189 -14.79 -7.70 4.36
CA TYR A 189 -14.73 -8.95 5.10
C TYR A 189 -14.75 -10.16 4.17
N ASP A 190 -15.72 -10.24 3.25
CA ASP A 190 -15.84 -11.35 2.30
C ASP A 190 -14.63 -11.44 1.36
N VAL A 191 -14.09 -10.30 0.90
CA VAL A 191 -12.85 -10.28 0.11
C VAL A 191 -11.68 -10.85 0.91
N ALA A 192 -11.55 -10.55 2.20
CA ALA A 192 -10.48 -11.11 3.02
C ALA A 192 -10.61 -12.63 3.17
N VAL A 193 -11.82 -13.13 3.43
CA VAL A 193 -12.10 -14.57 3.52
C VAL A 193 -11.82 -15.25 2.18
N ALA A 194 -12.36 -14.74 1.07
CA ALA A 194 -12.17 -15.31 -0.25
C ALA A 194 -10.69 -15.34 -0.69
N SER A 195 -9.96 -14.26 -0.40
CA SER A 195 -8.53 -14.18 -0.71
C SER A 195 -7.71 -15.20 0.08
N TRP A 196 -8.01 -15.38 1.38
CA TRP A 196 -7.35 -16.38 2.21
C TRP A 196 -7.63 -17.81 1.73
N PHE A 197 -8.89 -18.10 1.37
CA PHE A 197 -9.24 -19.40 0.79
C PHE A 197 -8.45 -19.67 -0.49
N ALA A 198 -8.46 -18.72 -1.42
CA ALA A 198 -7.83 -18.88 -2.72
C ALA A 198 -6.30 -18.97 -2.68
N SER A 199 -5.66 -18.29 -1.72
CA SER A 199 -4.18 -18.23 -1.66
C SER A 199 -3.54 -19.19 -0.67
N SER A 200 -4.27 -19.63 0.38
CA SER A 200 -3.62 -20.31 1.51
C SER A 200 -4.36 -21.57 1.98
N TYR A 201 -5.70 -21.54 2.02
CA TYR A 201 -6.48 -22.64 2.59
C TYR A 201 -6.84 -23.71 1.57
N ALA A 202 -7.26 -23.31 0.37
CA ALA A 202 -7.68 -24.20 -0.72
C ALA A 202 -7.28 -23.61 -2.10
N PRO A 203 -5.98 -23.44 -2.36
CA PRO A 203 -5.53 -22.97 -3.67
C PRO A 203 -5.96 -23.95 -4.76
N ALA A 204 -6.36 -23.43 -5.92
CA ALA A 204 -6.89 -24.25 -7.03
C ALA A 204 -5.80 -25.12 -7.68
N ASP A 205 -4.57 -24.65 -7.69
CA ASP A 205 -3.39 -25.34 -8.23
C ASP A 205 -2.10 -24.86 -7.52
N ASP A 206 -0.94 -25.26 -8.02
CA ASP A 206 0.37 -24.82 -7.53
C ASP A 206 0.78 -23.42 -8.06
N SER A 207 -0.12 -22.70 -8.73
CA SER A 207 0.14 -21.35 -9.21
C SER A 207 0.33 -20.36 -8.05
N GLN A 208 1.24 -19.42 -8.23
CA GLN A 208 1.39 -18.29 -7.28
C GLN A 208 0.25 -17.28 -7.39
N PHE A 209 -0.64 -17.41 -8.39
CA PHE A 209 -1.73 -16.48 -8.66
C PHE A 209 -3.07 -17.19 -8.46
N PRO A 210 -3.95 -16.67 -7.58
CA PRO A 210 -5.23 -17.28 -7.30
C PRO A 210 -6.23 -17.08 -8.46
N ASP A 211 -7.18 -17.99 -8.62
CA ASP A 211 -8.27 -17.87 -9.60
C ASP A 211 -9.17 -16.65 -9.35
N PHE A 212 -9.26 -16.21 -8.10
CA PHE A 212 -10.00 -15.02 -7.69
C PHE A 212 -9.05 -14.01 -7.05
N LEU A 213 -8.95 -12.81 -7.64
CA LEU A 213 -8.20 -11.69 -7.09
C LEU A 213 -9.17 -10.64 -6.53
N GLY A 214 -9.19 -10.47 -5.22
CA GLY A 214 -9.93 -9.43 -4.53
C GLY A 214 -9.01 -8.54 -3.71
N ALA A 215 -9.22 -7.22 -3.78
CA ALA A 215 -8.55 -6.25 -2.93
C ALA A 215 -9.50 -5.13 -2.56
N THR A 216 -9.33 -4.57 -1.37
CA THR A 216 -10.11 -3.45 -0.88
C THR A 216 -9.22 -2.32 -0.43
N TRP A 217 -9.60 -1.09 -0.80
CA TRP A 217 -8.92 0.13 -0.41
C TRP A 217 -9.92 1.17 0.08
N GLU A 218 -9.55 1.89 1.12
CA GLU A 218 -10.31 3.02 1.62
C GLU A 218 -9.69 4.33 1.16
N ARG A 219 -10.54 5.30 0.79
CA ARG A 219 -10.06 6.62 0.38
C ARG A 219 -9.53 7.39 1.59
N ALA A 220 -8.21 7.58 1.65
CA ALA A 220 -7.56 8.41 2.66
C ALA A 220 -7.75 9.90 2.37
N HIS A 221 -7.41 10.32 1.14
CA HIS A 221 -7.45 11.73 0.76
C HIS A 221 -7.93 11.92 -0.68
N THR A 222 -8.67 13.01 -0.93
CA THR A 222 -8.82 13.55 -2.27
C THR A 222 -7.60 14.41 -2.57
N LEU A 223 -6.90 14.12 -3.66
CA LEU A 223 -5.74 14.88 -4.09
C LEU A 223 -6.19 16.13 -4.88
N ARG A 224 -5.31 17.12 -4.94
CA ARG A 224 -5.60 18.35 -5.68
C ARG A 224 -5.92 18.08 -7.16
N TYR A 225 -5.18 17.16 -7.79
CA TYR A 225 -5.37 16.62 -9.15
C TYR A 225 -4.46 15.39 -9.34
N GLY A 226 -4.61 14.69 -10.46
CA GLY A 226 -3.79 13.55 -10.87
C GLY A 226 -2.44 13.96 -11.45
N GLU A 227 -1.99 13.26 -12.48
CA GLU A 227 -0.78 13.67 -13.22
C GLU A 227 -0.95 15.07 -13.82
N ASN A 228 -2.17 15.39 -14.28
CA ASN A 228 -2.48 16.66 -14.91
C ASN A 228 -3.60 17.40 -14.16
N PRO A 229 -3.64 18.76 -14.23
CA PRO A 229 -4.59 19.56 -13.47
C PRO A 229 -6.07 19.29 -13.75
N HIS A 230 -6.41 18.75 -14.91
CA HIS A 230 -7.79 18.42 -15.28
C HIS A 230 -8.26 17.03 -14.81
N GLN A 231 -7.37 16.21 -14.23
CA GLN A 231 -7.67 14.86 -13.80
C GLN A 231 -7.99 14.84 -12.30
N PRO A 232 -9.23 14.55 -11.87
CA PRO A 232 -9.51 14.28 -10.45
C PRO A 232 -8.74 13.06 -9.97
N ALA A 233 -8.23 13.11 -8.74
CA ALA A 233 -7.48 12.01 -8.16
C ALA A 233 -7.72 11.89 -6.65
N ALA A 234 -7.43 10.71 -6.11
CA ALA A 234 -7.49 10.41 -4.70
C ALA A 234 -6.45 9.36 -4.32
N LEU A 235 -6.00 9.40 -3.09
CA LEU A 235 -5.19 8.34 -2.48
C LEU A 235 -6.12 7.35 -1.78
N TYR A 236 -5.88 6.08 -2.01
CA TYR A 236 -6.52 4.98 -1.31
C TYR A 236 -5.48 4.17 -0.54
N VAL A 237 -5.86 3.65 0.61
CA VAL A 237 -5.01 2.85 1.51
C VAL A 237 -5.63 1.49 1.77
N SER A 238 -4.79 0.50 2.05
CA SER A 238 -5.22 -0.89 2.34
C SER A 238 -5.22 -1.22 3.84
N GLY A 239 -4.70 -0.34 4.70
CA GLY A 239 -4.50 -0.62 6.13
C GLY A 239 -3.28 -1.53 6.41
N THR A 240 -2.38 -1.69 5.44
CA THR A 240 -1.17 -2.52 5.58
C THR A 240 0.10 -1.71 5.79
N GLY A 241 -0.01 -0.40 5.96
CA GLY A 241 1.12 0.51 6.10
C GLY A 241 1.77 0.89 4.77
N GLY A 242 3.07 1.15 4.79
CA GLY A 242 3.84 1.54 3.62
C GLY A 242 3.76 3.04 3.30
N LEU A 243 4.12 3.39 2.05
CA LEU A 243 4.18 4.80 1.63
C LEU A 243 2.82 5.50 1.66
N ALA A 244 1.75 4.79 1.29
CA ALA A 244 0.41 5.38 1.24
C ALA A 244 -0.11 5.81 2.62
N GLU A 245 0.42 5.21 3.68
CA GLU A 245 0.09 5.50 5.08
C GLU A 245 1.27 6.15 5.84
N ALA A 246 2.25 6.69 5.10
CA ALA A 246 3.38 7.38 5.69
C ALA A 246 2.93 8.63 6.46
N GLU A 247 3.58 8.86 7.61
CA GLU A 247 3.36 10.06 8.39
C GLU A 247 4.03 11.28 7.72
N GLN A 248 3.24 12.30 7.42
CA GLN A 248 3.79 13.56 6.92
C GLN A 248 4.12 14.49 8.08
N LEU A 249 5.41 14.69 8.34
CA LEU A 249 5.93 15.49 9.46
C LEU A 249 5.97 17.00 9.16
N HIS A 250 6.08 17.38 7.88
CA HIS A 250 6.20 18.78 7.47
C HIS A 250 5.78 19.00 6.02
N GLY A 251 5.44 20.24 5.68
CA GLY A 251 5.31 20.76 4.33
C GLY A 251 3.90 20.79 3.77
N LYS A 252 3.80 20.96 2.45
CA LYS A 252 2.54 20.97 1.71
C LYS A 252 1.98 19.56 1.55
N GLU A 253 0.68 19.46 1.21
CA GLU A 253 0.05 18.20 0.83
C GLU A 253 0.79 17.52 -0.31
N MET A 254 0.84 16.19 -0.27
CA MET A 254 1.39 15.36 -1.34
C MET A 254 0.52 15.45 -2.60
N SER A 255 1.14 15.52 -3.77
CA SER A 255 0.46 15.40 -5.06
C SER A 255 0.53 13.95 -5.56
N TYR A 256 -0.27 13.63 -6.59
CA TYR A 256 -0.20 12.35 -7.30
C TYR A 256 1.24 12.04 -7.76
N ASN A 257 1.88 13.00 -8.43
CA ASN A 257 3.26 12.82 -8.92
C ASN A 257 4.28 12.69 -7.79
N ASN A 258 4.05 13.36 -6.63
CA ASN A 258 4.91 13.15 -5.46
C ASN A 258 4.84 11.71 -4.96
N TYR A 259 3.65 11.10 -4.88
CA TYR A 259 3.54 9.69 -4.48
C TYR A 259 4.24 8.76 -5.46
N THR A 260 4.06 8.96 -6.77
CA THR A 260 4.70 8.15 -7.82
C THR A 260 6.23 8.22 -7.73
N ASP A 261 6.79 9.43 -7.64
CA ASP A 261 8.23 9.63 -7.55
C ASP A 261 8.79 9.12 -6.20
N THR A 262 8.02 9.27 -5.10
CA THR A 262 8.43 8.78 -3.78
C THR A 262 8.47 7.25 -3.72
N ASP A 263 7.53 6.57 -4.36
CA ASP A 263 7.53 5.10 -4.45
C ASP A 263 8.76 4.61 -5.23
N ALA A 264 9.03 5.21 -6.38
CA ALA A 264 10.21 4.90 -7.18
C ALA A 264 11.52 5.16 -6.40
N ALA A 265 11.59 6.29 -5.66
CA ALA A 265 12.75 6.64 -4.86
C ALA A 265 12.98 5.64 -3.71
N ARG A 266 11.92 5.24 -3.01
CA ARG A 266 12.04 4.23 -1.94
C ARG A 266 12.50 2.89 -2.48
N ARG A 267 11.93 2.41 -3.59
CA ARG A 267 12.36 1.16 -4.23
C ARG A 267 13.86 1.21 -4.57
N ALA A 268 14.34 2.31 -5.15
CA ALA A 268 15.74 2.48 -5.51
C ALA A 268 16.67 2.53 -4.28
N ALA A 269 16.31 3.26 -3.23
CA ALA A 269 17.16 3.37 -2.04
C ALA A 269 17.26 2.06 -1.25
N TYR A 270 16.18 1.28 -1.21
CA TYR A 270 16.14 0.01 -0.45
C TYR A 270 16.69 -1.21 -1.21
N ASP A 271 17.17 -1.03 -2.45
CA ASP A 271 17.94 -2.07 -3.16
C ASP A 271 19.36 -2.24 -2.60
N HIS A 272 19.79 -1.35 -1.72
CA HIS A 272 21.13 -1.31 -1.15
C HIS A 272 21.11 -1.60 0.34
N ASP A 273 22.09 -2.39 0.80
CA ASP A 273 22.25 -2.73 2.21
C ASP A 273 23.02 -1.65 2.98
N GLU A 274 23.89 -0.90 2.31
CA GLU A 274 24.64 0.21 2.85
C GLU A 274 23.74 1.45 3.04
N PRO A 275 24.18 2.50 3.78
CA PRO A 275 23.50 3.79 3.77
C PRO A 275 23.37 4.32 2.34
N ALA A 276 22.13 4.41 1.85
CA ALA A 276 21.83 4.72 0.44
C ALA A 276 20.86 5.89 0.32
N VAL A 277 21.07 6.68 -0.72
CA VAL A 277 20.21 7.78 -1.13
C VAL A 277 19.88 7.66 -2.62
N ALA A 278 18.60 7.76 -2.94
CA ALA A 278 18.10 7.87 -4.30
C ALA A 278 17.39 9.21 -4.49
N ILE A 279 17.76 9.94 -5.54
CA ILE A 279 17.12 11.19 -5.98
C ILE A 279 16.41 10.90 -7.29
N ILE A 280 15.08 10.98 -7.26
CA ILE A 280 14.20 10.60 -8.38
C ILE A 280 13.45 11.83 -8.90
N LYS A 281 13.25 11.87 -10.20
CA LYS A 281 12.37 12.82 -10.86
C LYS A 281 11.71 12.16 -12.08
N HIS A 282 10.39 12.26 -12.18
CA HIS A 282 9.61 11.60 -13.23
C HIS A 282 9.86 10.09 -13.28
N ALA A 283 9.85 9.47 -12.07
CA ALA A 283 10.08 8.05 -11.84
C ALA A 283 11.42 7.50 -12.40
N ASN A 284 12.42 8.37 -12.62
CA ASN A 284 13.78 7.99 -13.03
C ASN A 284 14.83 8.59 -12.11
N PRO A 285 15.97 7.92 -11.92
CA PRO A 285 17.06 8.45 -11.09
C PRO A 285 17.73 9.67 -11.72
N CYS A 286 17.81 10.76 -10.95
CA CYS A 286 18.81 11.81 -11.14
C CYS A 286 20.16 11.33 -10.60
N GLY A 287 20.14 10.53 -9.53
CA GLY A 287 21.30 9.88 -8.98
C GLY A 287 20.95 8.94 -7.85
N ILE A 288 21.73 7.88 -7.73
CA ILE A 288 21.70 6.88 -6.66
C ILE A 288 23.11 6.72 -6.14
N ALA A 289 23.29 6.68 -4.83
CA ALA A 289 24.61 6.43 -4.23
C ALA A 289 24.51 5.74 -2.89
N VAL A 290 25.58 5.04 -2.55
CA VAL A 290 25.88 4.55 -1.20
C VAL A 290 27.06 5.32 -0.61
N GLY A 291 27.15 5.34 0.71
CA GLY A 291 28.23 6.03 1.42
C GLY A 291 28.48 5.41 2.78
N ALA A 292 29.51 5.87 3.48
CA ALA A 292 29.76 5.51 4.86
C ALA A 292 28.61 5.98 5.79
N ASP A 293 27.96 7.06 5.39
CA ASP A 293 26.75 7.60 6.01
C ASP A 293 25.80 8.21 4.97
N VAL A 294 24.61 8.61 5.41
CA VAL A 294 23.58 9.16 4.52
C VAL A 294 23.93 10.54 3.95
N ALA A 295 24.77 11.32 4.64
CA ALA A 295 25.21 12.63 4.17
C ALA A 295 26.21 12.49 3.01
N GLU A 296 27.13 11.53 3.08
CA GLU A 296 28.02 11.17 1.98
C GLU A 296 27.22 10.62 0.79
N ALA A 297 26.32 9.67 1.04
CA ALA A 297 25.47 9.10 0.01
C ALA A 297 24.65 10.19 -0.72
N HIS A 298 24.11 11.17 0.02
CA HIS A 298 23.37 12.30 -0.58
C HIS A 298 24.26 13.17 -1.48
N ARG A 299 25.46 13.54 -1.00
CA ARG A 299 26.40 14.35 -1.83
C ARG A 299 26.74 13.66 -3.13
N LYS A 300 27.03 12.35 -3.07
CA LYS A 300 27.37 11.53 -4.23
C LYS A 300 26.19 11.40 -5.19
N ALA A 301 24.99 11.06 -4.68
CA ALA A 301 23.78 10.95 -5.50
C ALA A 301 23.44 12.26 -6.20
N HIS A 302 23.52 13.39 -5.48
CA HIS A 302 23.28 14.71 -6.04
C HIS A 302 24.30 15.08 -7.13
N ALA A 303 25.56 14.71 -6.97
CA ALA A 303 26.64 15.01 -7.93
C ALA A 303 26.48 14.29 -9.28
N CYS A 304 25.62 13.27 -9.38
CA CYS A 304 25.35 12.58 -10.64
C CYS A 304 24.74 13.53 -11.68
N ASP A 305 23.64 14.19 -11.33
CA ASP A 305 22.97 15.20 -12.19
C ASP A 305 22.35 16.31 -11.31
N PRO A 306 23.13 17.30 -10.85
CA PRO A 306 22.65 18.37 -9.99
C PRO A 306 21.55 19.23 -10.63
N LEU A 307 21.56 19.33 -11.95
CA LEU A 307 20.55 20.11 -12.68
C LEU A 307 19.17 19.43 -12.61
N SER A 308 19.11 18.13 -12.85
CA SER A 308 17.87 17.36 -12.78
C SER A 308 17.40 17.13 -11.34
N ALA A 309 18.30 17.02 -10.39
CA ALA A 309 18.00 16.84 -8.96
C ALA A 309 17.23 18.03 -8.35
N PHE A 310 17.34 19.22 -8.94
CA PHE A 310 16.53 20.37 -8.57
C PHE A 310 15.03 20.09 -8.72
N GLY A 311 14.28 20.12 -7.64
CA GLY A 311 12.85 19.76 -7.59
C GLY A 311 12.60 18.24 -7.63
N GLY A 312 13.59 17.43 -7.32
CA GLY A 312 13.48 15.99 -7.20
C GLY A 312 12.89 15.53 -5.87
N VAL A 313 12.67 14.23 -5.78
CA VAL A 313 12.23 13.49 -4.60
C VAL A 313 13.38 12.65 -4.07
N ILE A 314 13.63 12.71 -2.78
CA ILE A 314 14.74 12.01 -2.12
C ILE A 314 14.20 10.90 -1.23
N ALA A 315 14.71 9.68 -1.39
CA ALA A 315 14.52 8.58 -0.44
C ALA A 315 15.84 8.14 0.17
N VAL A 316 15.75 7.76 1.44
CA VAL A 316 16.88 7.30 2.27
C VAL A 316 16.49 6.00 2.96
N ASN A 317 17.38 5.01 2.98
CA ASN A 317 17.12 3.72 3.63
C ASN A 317 17.55 3.65 5.12
N ARG A 318 18.02 4.77 5.67
CA ARG A 318 18.43 4.96 7.08
C ARG A 318 17.83 6.25 7.63
N PRO A 319 17.83 6.48 8.95
CA PRO A 319 17.46 7.78 9.51
C PRO A 319 18.27 8.92 8.88
N VAL A 320 17.60 10.03 8.58
CA VAL A 320 18.23 11.22 8.01
C VAL A 320 19.02 11.93 9.11
N SER A 321 20.33 12.08 8.91
CA SER A 321 21.18 12.84 9.83
C SER A 321 20.96 14.35 9.69
N LYS A 322 21.32 15.10 10.75
CA LYS A 322 21.27 16.57 10.70
C LYS A 322 22.12 17.14 9.56
N GLU A 323 23.32 16.58 9.33
CA GLU A 323 24.21 17.00 8.24
C GLU A 323 23.55 16.83 6.88
N MET A 324 22.96 15.66 6.61
CA MET A 324 22.22 15.44 5.36
C MET A 324 21.05 16.41 5.23
N ALA A 325 20.29 16.62 6.31
CA ALA A 325 19.15 17.54 6.30
C ALA A 325 19.56 18.97 5.95
N GLU A 326 20.70 19.44 6.44
CA GLU A 326 21.28 20.75 6.11
C GLU A 326 21.65 20.84 4.63
N GLN A 327 22.24 19.79 4.04
CA GLN A 327 22.54 19.72 2.60
C GLN A 327 21.26 19.79 1.76
N VAL A 328 20.24 19.01 2.11
CA VAL A 328 18.93 19.00 1.42
C VAL A 328 18.27 20.37 1.53
N ALA A 329 18.39 21.05 2.65
CA ALA A 329 17.81 22.37 2.85
C ALA A 329 18.44 23.47 1.96
N GLU A 330 19.62 23.27 1.40
CA GLU A 330 20.22 24.22 0.46
C GLU A 330 19.61 24.15 -0.95
N ILE A 331 19.00 23.00 -1.31
CA ILE A 331 18.51 22.71 -2.65
C ILE A 331 16.98 22.72 -2.63
N PHE A 332 16.35 23.08 -3.76
CA PHE A 332 14.91 22.91 -3.89
C PHE A 332 14.60 21.42 -4.07
N THR A 333 13.94 20.86 -3.06
CA THR A 333 13.50 19.46 -2.98
C THR A 333 12.00 19.40 -2.77
N GLU A 334 11.28 18.58 -3.54
CA GLU A 334 9.82 18.44 -3.41
C GLU A 334 9.45 17.57 -2.21
N VAL A 335 10.10 16.41 -2.06
CA VAL A 335 9.82 15.42 -1.02
C VAL A 335 11.12 14.81 -0.52
N ILE A 336 11.21 14.56 0.78
CA ILE A 336 12.17 13.65 1.38
C ILE A 336 11.44 12.60 2.20
N VAL A 337 11.77 11.32 2.01
CA VAL A 337 11.21 10.19 2.75
C VAL A 337 12.31 9.34 3.36
N ALA A 338 12.15 8.98 4.62
CA ALA A 338 13.09 8.13 5.36
C ALA A 338 12.36 7.28 6.40
N PRO A 339 13.00 6.22 6.95
CA PRO A 339 12.43 5.47 8.04
C PRO A 339 12.33 6.26 9.34
N ASP A 340 13.22 7.23 9.55
CA ASP A 340 13.23 8.15 10.70
C ASP A 340 14.11 9.38 10.44
N TYR A 341 14.16 10.31 11.41
CA TYR A 341 14.94 11.54 11.38
C TYR A 341 15.67 11.74 12.71
N GLU A 342 16.97 12.01 12.67
CA GLU A 342 17.76 12.28 13.85
C GLU A 342 17.44 13.66 14.45
N GLU A 343 17.89 13.89 15.69
CA GLU A 343 17.72 15.17 16.37
C GLU A 343 18.30 16.33 15.54
N GLY A 344 17.53 17.40 15.38
CA GLY A 344 17.91 18.58 14.59
C GLY A 344 17.71 18.43 13.07
N ALA A 345 17.42 17.24 12.55
CA ALA A 345 17.20 17.05 11.12
C ALA A 345 15.87 17.68 10.65
N LEU A 346 14.80 17.50 11.42
CA LEU A 346 13.49 18.11 11.10
C LEU A 346 13.55 19.64 11.13
N GLU A 347 14.24 20.22 12.12
CA GLU A 347 14.42 21.66 12.22
C GLU A 347 15.20 22.24 11.04
N ALA A 348 16.21 21.49 10.54
CA ALA A 348 16.96 21.91 9.36
C ALA A 348 16.08 21.91 8.10
N LEU A 349 15.30 20.84 7.88
CA LEU A 349 14.38 20.71 6.73
C LEU A 349 13.22 21.73 6.81
N ALA A 350 12.67 21.98 7.99
CA ALA A 350 11.53 22.87 8.21
C ALA A 350 11.83 24.35 7.87
N LYS A 351 13.11 24.73 7.71
CA LYS A 351 13.49 26.04 7.15
C LYS A 351 12.91 26.25 5.74
N LYS A 352 12.62 25.17 5.02
CA LYS A 352 11.95 25.19 3.70
C LYS A 352 10.48 24.89 3.87
N LYS A 353 9.64 25.90 3.93
CA LYS A 353 8.19 25.81 4.20
C LYS A 353 7.44 24.77 3.34
N ASN A 354 7.91 24.51 2.13
CA ASN A 354 7.17 23.73 1.14
C ASN A 354 7.65 22.28 0.97
N ILE A 355 8.83 21.92 1.50
CA ILE A 355 9.36 20.56 1.42
C ILE A 355 8.44 19.60 2.18
N ARG A 356 8.08 18.50 1.57
CA ARG A 356 7.30 17.45 2.22
C ARG A 356 8.25 16.47 2.86
N VAL A 357 8.12 16.31 4.17
CA VAL A 357 8.95 15.40 4.97
C VAL A 357 8.09 14.24 5.41
N LEU A 358 8.40 13.04 4.94
CA LEU A 358 7.63 11.83 5.21
C LEU A 358 8.44 10.84 6.05
N LYS A 359 7.80 10.29 7.08
CA LYS A 359 8.30 9.15 7.84
C LYS A 359 7.57 7.89 7.38
N ALA A 360 8.29 6.96 6.78
CA ALA A 360 7.77 5.70 6.27
C ALA A 360 8.70 4.55 6.67
N PRO A 361 8.45 3.91 7.83
CA PRO A 361 9.31 2.83 8.33
C PRO A 361 9.26 1.60 7.42
N GLY A 362 10.35 0.84 7.42
CA GLY A 362 10.50 -0.40 6.65
C GLY A 362 10.74 -0.21 5.15
N ALA A 363 11.22 -1.28 4.53
CA ALA A 363 11.38 -1.36 3.08
C ALA A 363 10.02 -1.52 2.37
N PRO A 364 9.91 -1.19 1.06
CA PRO A 364 8.75 -1.56 0.26
C PRO A 364 8.52 -3.08 0.31
N ALA A 365 7.33 -3.51 0.72
CA ALA A 365 7.07 -4.91 1.06
C ALA A 365 6.01 -5.60 0.18
N ALA A 366 5.38 -4.89 -0.77
CA ALA A 366 4.35 -5.48 -1.64
C ALA A 366 4.87 -6.74 -2.35
N PRO A 367 4.25 -7.92 -2.16
CA PRO A 367 4.73 -9.17 -2.75
C PRO A 367 4.41 -9.26 -4.25
N VAL A 368 3.40 -8.56 -4.70
CA VAL A 368 2.94 -8.56 -6.10
C VAL A 368 2.67 -7.14 -6.57
N GLU A 369 2.77 -6.95 -7.87
CA GLU A 369 2.45 -5.71 -8.57
C GLU A 369 1.25 -5.91 -9.48
N LEU A 370 0.29 -5.00 -9.41
CA LEU A 370 -0.90 -4.99 -10.25
C LEU A 370 -0.81 -3.81 -11.23
N LYS A 371 -0.86 -4.10 -12.52
CA LYS A 371 -0.87 -3.09 -13.58
C LYS A 371 -2.22 -3.12 -14.31
N PRO A 372 -3.01 -2.04 -14.23
CA PRO A 372 -4.25 -1.96 -14.99
C PRO A 372 -4.01 -2.02 -16.49
N VAL A 373 -4.86 -2.77 -17.19
CA VAL A 373 -4.95 -2.78 -18.65
C VAL A 373 -6.42 -2.64 -19.05
N ASP A 374 -6.69 -2.31 -20.30
CA ASP A 374 -8.08 -2.19 -20.76
C ASP A 374 -8.83 -3.51 -20.57
N GLY A 375 -9.92 -3.45 -19.81
CA GLY A 375 -10.76 -4.61 -19.49
C GLY A 375 -10.21 -5.55 -18.41
N GLY A 376 -9.06 -5.26 -17.78
CA GLY A 376 -8.50 -6.15 -16.77
C GLY A 376 -7.24 -5.62 -16.08
N ALA A 377 -6.45 -6.54 -15.57
CA ALA A 377 -5.18 -6.24 -14.91
C ALA A 377 -4.14 -7.33 -15.16
N LEU A 378 -2.88 -6.96 -15.22
CA LEU A 378 -1.75 -7.86 -15.14
C LEU A 378 -1.30 -7.93 -13.69
N LEU A 379 -0.99 -9.12 -13.21
CA LEU A 379 -0.42 -9.37 -11.89
C LEU A 379 0.91 -10.07 -12.07
N GLN A 380 1.94 -9.60 -11.37
CA GLN A 380 3.24 -10.24 -11.33
C GLN A 380 3.82 -10.21 -9.92
N VAL A 381 4.72 -11.14 -9.63
CA VAL A 381 5.57 -11.03 -8.43
C VAL A 381 6.40 -9.76 -8.55
N THR A 382 6.49 -9.00 -7.46
CA THR A 382 7.28 -7.77 -7.43
C THR A 382 8.73 -8.07 -7.77
N ASP A 383 9.27 -7.37 -8.77
CA ASP A 383 10.68 -7.46 -9.13
C ASP A 383 11.55 -6.87 -8.02
N ARG A 384 12.49 -7.67 -7.54
CA ARG A 384 13.50 -7.32 -6.52
C ARG A 384 14.82 -7.93 -6.93
N LEU A 385 15.86 -7.72 -6.15
CA LEU A 385 17.13 -8.43 -6.29
C LEU A 385 17.01 -9.82 -5.64
N GLN A 386 16.35 -10.76 -6.33
CA GLN A 386 15.95 -12.07 -5.82
C GLN A 386 16.33 -13.24 -6.75
N ALA A 387 16.86 -12.93 -7.93
CA ALA A 387 17.26 -13.95 -8.89
C ALA A 387 18.72 -14.36 -8.68
N ASP A 388 19.08 -15.57 -9.12
CA ASP A 388 20.44 -16.09 -8.97
C ASP A 388 21.51 -15.17 -9.57
N GLY A 389 21.17 -14.48 -10.68
CA GLY A 389 22.06 -13.51 -11.33
C GLY A 389 22.21 -12.16 -10.63
N ASP A 390 21.53 -11.94 -9.49
CA ASP A 390 21.71 -10.74 -8.68
C ASP A 390 22.91 -10.84 -7.74
N ASP A 391 23.35 -12.08 -7.46
CA ASP A 391 24.59 -12.31 -6.72
C ASP A 391 25.80 -12.31 -7.69
N PRO A 392 26.75 -11.36 -7.53
CA PRO A 392 27.96 -11.32 -8.36
C PRO A 392 28.79 -12.60 -8.38
N ALA A 393 28.66 -13.44 -7.35
CA ALA A 393 29.34 -14.74 -7.29
C ALA A 393 28.86 -15.70 -8.40
N ASN A 394 27.67 -15.51 -8.91
CA ASN A 394 27.06 -16.32 -9.97
C ASN A 394 27.33 -15.76 -11.39
N TRP A 395 28.00 -14.61 -11.50
CA TRP A 395 28.26 -13.99 -12.80
C TRP A 395 29.31 -14.74 -13.60
N THR A 396 29.10 -14.84 -14.89
CA THR A 396 30.05 -15.46 -15.81
C THR A 396 30.94 -14.40 -16.44
N LEU A 397 32.26 -14.53 -16.28
CA LEU A 397 33.22 -13.69 -17.00
C LEU A 397 33.18 -14.03 -18.49
N ALA A 398 32.67 -13.12 -19.31
CA ALA A 398 32.53 -13.31 -20.76
C ALA A 398 33.81 -12.92 -21.51
N THR A 399 34.52 -11.88 -21.07
CA THR A 399 35.79 -11.44 -21.64
C THR A 399 36.55 -10.51 -20.70
N GLY A 400 37.84 -10.33 -20.93
CA GLY A 400 38.76 -9.51 -20.14
C GLY A 400 39.33 -10.26 -18.93
N ASP A 401 40.00 -9.52 -18.05
CA ASP A 401 40.55 -10.06 -16.81
C ASP A 401 39.49 -10.00 -15.69
N ALA A 402 39.52 -11.02 -14.79
CA ALA A 402 38.64 -11.02 -13.63
C ALA A 402 38.90 -9.78 -12.74
N LEU A 403 37.83 -9.11 -12.35
CA LEU A 403 37.89 -7.96 -11.47
C LEU A 403 38.31 -8.35 -10.05
N SER A 404 39.01 -7.44 -9.36
CA SER A 404 39.22 -7.57 -7.91
C SER A 404 37.89 -7.50 -7.16
N ALA A 405 37.88 -7.88 -5.88
CA ALA A 405 36.68 -7.84 -5.04
C ALA A 405 36.07 -6.43 -4.96
N ASP A 406 36.89 -5.40 -4.82
CA ASP A 406 36.44 -3.99 -4.77
C ASP A 406 35.84 -3.54 -6.10
N GLU A 407 36.46 -3.89 -7.21
CA GLU A 407 35.96 -3.58 -8.55
C GLU A 407 34.68 -4.33 -8.88
N LEU A 408 34.55 -5.58 -8.43
CA LEU A 408 33.33 -6.36 -8.59
C LEU A 408 32.18 -5.75 -7.75
N ALA A 409 32.47 -5.22 -6.55
CA ALA A 409 31.50 -4.51 -5.72
C ALA A 409 30.98 -3.23 -6.42
N GLU A 410 31.86 -2.47 -7.09
CA GLU A 410 31.45 -1.32 -7.92
C GLU A 410 30.53 -1.73 -9.07
N LEU A 411 30.85 -2.81 -9.76
CA LEU A 411 30.00 -3.34 -10.83
C LEU A 411 28.65 -3.85 -10.29
N ALA A 412 28.65 -4.47 -9.12
CA ALA A 412 27.45 -4.91 -8.43
C ALA A 412 26.55 -3.72 -8.00
N PHE A 413 27.16 -2.62 -7.53
CA PHE A 413 26.42 -1.38 -7.28
C PHE A 413 25.75 -0.87 -8.57
N ALA A 414 26.49 -0.86 -9.69
CA ALA A 414 25.91 -0.44 -10.97
C ALA A 414 24.70 -1.31 -11.37
N TRP A 415 24.78 -2.63 -11.18
CA TRP A 415 23.70 -3.58 -11.43
C TRP A 415 22.47 -3.29 -10.58
N LYS A 416 22.64 -3.19 -9.26
CA LYS A 416 21.56 -2.86 -8.32
C LYS A 416 20.89 -1.52 -8.67
N ALA A 417 21.68 -0.48 -8.90
CA ALA A 417 21.16 0.84 -9.22
C ALA A 417 20.46 0.90 -10.60
N CYS A 418 20.90 0.10 -11.58
CA CYS A 418 20.30 0.04 -12.92
C CYS A 418 18.87 -0.48 -12.90
N ARG A 419 18.51 -1.37 -11.95
CA ARG A 419 17.15 -1.90 -11.77
C ARG A 419 16.10 -0.78 -11.57
N ALA A 420 16.49 0.34 -10.97
CA ALA A 420 15.59 1.47 -10.73
C ALA A 420 15.37 2.37 -11.96
N VAL A 421 16.04 2.10 -13.07
CA VAL A 421 16.00 2.93 -14.28
C VAL A 421 14.99 2.39 -15.27
N LYS A 422 14.17 3.27 -15.83
CA LYS A 422 13.21 2.88 -16.89
C LYS A 422 13.91 2.36 -18.14
N SER A 423 13.43 1.23 -18.66
CA SER A 423 13.98 0.53 -19.83
C SER A 423 13.82 1.36 -21.13
N ASN A 424 14.71 1.28 -22.14
CA ASN A 424 16.01 0.65 -22.06
C ASN A 424 16.92 1.46 -21.12
N ALA A 425 17.60 0.78 -20.21
CA ALA A 425 18.39 1.40 -19.17
C ALA A 425 19.88 1.09 -19.31
N ILE A 426 20.71 2.13 -19.20
CA ILE A 426 22.16 2.05 -19.03
C ILE A 426 22.56 2.97 -17.88
N LEU A 427 23.31 2.43 -16.93
CA LEU A 427 23.80 3.19 -15.79
C LEU A 427 25.33 3.05 -15.69
N LEU A 428 26.02 4.20 -15.63
CA LEU A 428 27.43 4.30 -15.33
C LEU A 428 27.61 4.60 -13.85
N ALA A 429 28.48 3.86 -13.17
CA ALA A 429 28.76 4.01 -11.75
C ALA A 429 30.26 4.13 -11.49
N LYS A 430 30.62 4.85 -10.41
CA LYS A 430 31.98 4.99 -9.91
C LYS A 430 31.95 5.43 -8.44
N ASP A 431 32.81 4.85 -7.63
CA ASP A 431 32.96 5.19 -6.21
C ASP A 431 31.65 5.04 -5.40
N GLY A 432 30.87 3.97 -5.68
CA GLY A 432 29.58 3.69 -5.04
C GLY A 432 28.46 4.69 -5.40
N ALA A 433 28.56 5.34 -6.54
CA ALA A 433 27.56 6.31 -7.01
C ALA A 433 27.30 6.18 -8.53
N SER A 434 26.07 6.42 -8.94
CA SER A 434 25.79 6.66 -10.37
C SER A 434 26.47 7.93 -10.84
N VAL A 435 27.04 7.93 -12.03
CA VAL A 435 27.71 9.09 -12.64
C VAL A 435 27.11 9.50 -13.97
N GLY A 436 26.28 8.63 -14.54
CA GLY A 436 25.52 8.91 -15.75
C GLY A 436 24.43 7.87 -15.96
N VAL A 437 23.23 8.31 -16.29
CA VAL A 437 22.05 7.45 -16.45
C VAL A 437 21.38 7.73 -17.77
N GLY A 438 21.22 6.70 -18.59
CA GLY A 438 20.40 6.68 -19.80
C GLY A 438 19.13 5.89 -19.55
N MET A 439 17.97 6.50 -19.71
CA MET A 439 16.69 5.94 -19.33
C MET A 439 15.64 6.10 -20.42
N GLY A 440 14.70 5.13 -20.49
CA GLY A 440 13.45 5.25 -21.23
C GLY A 440 13.60 5.37 -22.74
N GLN A 441 14.73 4.92 -23.31
CA GLN A 441 14.96 5.01 -24.74
C GLN A 441 14.41 3.79 -25.48
N VAL A 442 13.86 4.01 -26.67
CA VAL A 442 13.32 2.92 -27.52
C VAL A 442 14.41 2.02 -28.11
N ASN A 443 15.66 2.47 -28.14
CA ASN A 443 16.80 1.65 -28.47
C ASN A 443 17.91 1.82 -27.43
N ARG A 444 18.73 0.80 -27.27
CA ARG A 444 19.75 0.74 -26.21
C ARG A 444 20.96 1.61 -26.47
N VAL A 445 21.34 1.77 -27.75
CA VAL A 445 22.49 2.60 -28.08
C VAL A 445 22.27 4.09 -27.77
N ASP A 446 21.03 4.56 -27.84
CA ASP A 446 20.72 5.95 -27.45
C ASP A 446 20.75 6.09 -25.92
N SER A 447 20.36 5.05 -25.16
CA SER A 447 20.57 5.00 -23.71
C SER A 447 22.08 5.05 -23.36
N CYS A 448 22.93 4.31 -24.07
CA CYS A 448 24.38 4.40 -23.89
C CYS A 448 24.91 5.81 -24.13
N LYS A 449 24.54 6.42 -25.25
CA LYS A 449 24.95 7.80 -25.59
C LYS A 449 24.51 8.79 -24.52
N LEU A 450 23.24 8.69 -24.09
CA LEU A 450 22.68 9.57 -23.06
C LEU A 450 23.42 9.41 -21.72
N ALA A 451 23.67 8.17 -21.30
CA ALA A 451 24.40 7.90 -20.06
C ALA A 451 25.84 8.47 -20.10
N VAL A 452 26.56 8.27 -21.21
CA VAL A 452 27.91 8.79 -21.40
C VAL A 452 27.91 10.32 -21.48
N GLU A 453 26.97 10.94 -22.20
CA GLU A 453 26.84 12.41 -22.29
C GLU A 453 26.62 13.02 -20.91
N ARG A 454 25.72 12.47 -20.09
CA ARG A 454 25.42 12.93 -18.73
C ARG A 454 26.59 12.72 -17.77
N ALA A 455 27.32 11.62 -17.92
CA ALA A 455 28.53 11.39 -17.14
C ALA A 455 29.61 12.44 -17.46
N GLY A 456 29.73 12.83 -18.72
CA GLY A 456 30.85 13.58 -19.24
C GLY A 456 32.12 12.74 -19.29
N ALA A 457 33.11 13.18 -20.11
CA ALA A 457 34.30 12.39 -20.41
C ALA A 457 35.14 12.01 -19.18
N GLU A 458 35.18 12.86 -18.16
CA GLU A 458 36.01 12.65 -16.97
C GLU A 458 35.40 11.54 -16.07
N ARG A 459 34.10 11.59 -15.80
CA ARG A 459 33.42 10.61 -14.92
C ARG A 459 33.16 9.29 -15.63
N ALA A 460 32.90 9.30 -16.95
CA ALA A 460 32.72 8.10 -17.74
C ALA A 460 33.99 7.26 -17.80
N ARG A 461 35.17 7.88 -17.83
CA ARG A 461 36.43 7.17 -17.89
C ARG A 461 36.67 6.35 -16.63
N GLY A 462 36.89 5.04 -16.82
CA GLY A 462 37.11 4.09 -15.74
C GLY A 462 35.86 3.74 -14.92
N SER A 463 34.65 4.14 -15.39
CA SER A 463 33.40 3.78 -14.76
C SER A 463 33.02 2.32 -15.04
N TYR A 464 32.09 1.81 -14.22
CA TYR A 464 31.46 0.50 -14.33
C TYR A 464 30.06 0.66 -14.88
N VAL A 465 29.65 -0.22 -15.80
CA VAL A 465 28.40 -0.05 -16.56
C VAL A 465 27.48 -1.22 -16.33
N ALA A 466 26.21 -0.96 -16.06
CA ALA A 466 25.16 -1.96 -16.07
C ALA A 466 24.13 -1.67 -17.15
N SER A 467 23.61 -2.74 -17.75
CA SER A 467 22.50 -2.72 -18.70
C SER A 467 21.37 -3.61 -18.21
N ASP A 468 20.14 -3.12 -18.24
CA ASP A 468 18.94 -3.85 -17.81
C ASP A 468 18.61 -5.08 -18.66
N ALA A 469 19.19 -5.19 -19.88
CA ALA A 469 19.08 -6.34 -20.77
C ALA A 469 20.33 -6.50 -21.64
N PHE A 470 20.38 -7.57 -22.45
CA PHE A 470 21.50 -7.85 -23.33
C PHE A 470 21.71 -6.78 -24.40
N PHE A 471 22.93 -6.61 -24.87
CA PHE A 471 23.25 -5.80 -26.01
C PHE A 471 22.93 -6.56 -27.32
N PRO A 472 22.03 -6.04 -28.17
CA PRO A 472 21.68 -6.73 -29.42
C PRO A 472 22.76 -6.61 -30.50
N PHE A 473 23.64 -5.58 -30.40
CA PHE A 473 24.67 -5.25 -31.38
C PHE A 473 25.92 -4.67 -30.71
N PRO A 474 27.11 -4.71 -31.39
CA PRO A 474 28.37 -4.17 -30.88
C PRO A 474 28.41 -2.64 -30.74
N ASP A 475 27.51 -1.89 -31.39
CA ASP A 475 27.47 -0.42 -31.39
C ASP A 475 27.40 0.19 -29.98
N ASN A 476 26.77 -0.49 -29.05
CA ASN A 476 26.76 -0.11 -27.64
C ASN A 476 28.17 -0.15 -27.04
N ILE A 477 28.96 -1.18 -27.40
CA ILE A 477 30.32 -1.34 -26.92
C ILE A 477 31.23 -0.27 -27.53
N ASP A 478 31.01 0.10 -28.80
CA ASP A 478 31.76 1.17 -29.45
C ASP A 478 31.59 2.50 -28.69
N VAL A 479 30.36 2.84 -28.32
CA VAL A 479 30.05 4.05 -27.51
C VAL A 479 30.74 4.02 -26.16
N LEU A 480 30.57 2.90 -25.41
CA LEU A 480 31.13 2.74 -24.08
C LEU A 480 32.65 2.65 -24.08
N GLY A 481 33.23 1.99 -25.09
CA GLY A 481 34.68 1.89 -25.28
C GLY A 481 35.31 3.23 -25.59
N ALA A 482 34.69 4.04 -26.48
CA ALA A 482 35.15 5.40 -26.76
C ALA A 482 35.11 6.31 -25.54
N ALA A 483 34.17 6.07 -24.60
CA ALA A 483 34.08 6.77 -23.33
C ALA A 483 35.11 6.29 -22.28
N GLY A 484 35.79 5.16 -22.54
CA GLY A 484 36.84 4.61 -21.70
C GLY A 484 36.31 3.93 -20.42
N VAL A 485 35.13 3.30 -20.51
CA VAL A 485 34.59 2.51 -19.39
C VAL A 485 35.48 1.31 -19.07
N LYS A 486 35.49 0.86 -17.83
CA LYS A 486 36.36 -0.21 -17.37
C LYS A 486 35.74 -1.58 -17.52
N ALA A 487 34.50 -1.74 -17.08
CA ALA A 487 33.81 -3.01 -17.10
C ALA A 487 32.30 -2.83 -17.32
N ILE A 488 31.69 -3.88 -17.85
CA ILE A 488 30.26 -3.95 -18.16
C ILE A 488 29.66 -5.20 -17.54
N VAL A 489 28.46 -5.08 -16.98
CA VAL A 489 27.60 -6.20 -16.62
C VAL A 489 26.28 -6.11 -17.40
N GLN A 490 25.83 -7.24 -17.92
CA GLN A 490 24.58 -7.37 -18.67
C GLN A 490 24.06 -8.82 -18.60
N PRO A 491 22.78 -9.07 -18.91
CA PRO A 491 22.21 -10.42 -18.80
C PRO A 491 22.86 -11.48 -19.72
N GLY A 492 23.30 -11.11 -20.90
CA GLY A 492 23.63 -12.09 -21.96
C GLY A 492 22.36 -12.72 -22.56
N GLY A 493 22.52 -13.72 -23.41
CA GLY A 493 21.43 -14.49 -24.03
C GLY A 493 20.99 -13.96 -25.39
N SER A 494 21.73 -13.03 -25.99
CA SER A 494 21.55 -12.63 -27.39
C SER A 494 22.13 -13.67 -28.35
N VAL A 495 21.47 -13.89 -29.47
CA VAL A 495 22.06 -14.70 -30.58
C VAL A 495 23.34 -14.10 -31.14
N ARG A 496 23.71 -12.88 -30.75
CA ARG A 496 24.88 -12.13 -31.17
C ARG A 496 25.85 -11.82 -30.04
N ASP A 497 25.74 -12.52 -28.91
CA ASP A 497 26.64 -12.31 -27.78
C ASP A 497 28.12 -12.44 -28.18
N GLU A 498 28.45 -13.39 -29.08
CA GLU A 498 29.83 -13.55 -29.58
C GLU A 498 30.38 -12.27 -30.19
N LEU A 499 29.58 -11.54 -31.01
CA LEU A 499 30.00 -10.28 -31.63
C LEU A 499 30.17 -9.15 -30.61
N VAL A 500 29.33 -9.12 -29.58
CA VAL A 500 29.38 -8.14 -28.48
C VAL A 500 30.62 -8.40 -27.62
N VAL A 501 30.88 -9.67 -27.27
CA VAL A 501 32.08 -10.11 -26.52
C VAL A 501 33.37 -9.78 -27.30
N GLU A 502 33.41 -10.07 -28.59
CA GLU A 502 34.58 -9.74 -29.45
C GLU A 502 34.83 -8.23 -29.47
N ALA A 503 33.76 -7.40 -29.56
CA ALA A 503 33.91 -5.95 -29.55
C ALA A 503 34.43 -5.45 -28.20
N ALA A 504 33.92 -6.01 -27.06
CA ALA A 504 34.40 -5.66 -25.73
C ALA A 504 35.87 -6.06 -25.53
N GLN A 505 36.27 -7.23 -26.02
CA GLN A 505 37.67 -7.68 -26.01
C GLN A 505 38.58 -6.74 -26.79
N LYS A 506 38.18 -6.33 -27.97
CA LYS A 506 38.94 -5.38 -28.79
C LYS A 506 39.05 -4.01 -28.13
N ALA A 507 38.02 -3.59 -27.41
CA ALA A 507 38.00 -2.32 -26.66
C ALA A 507 38.75 -2.39 -25.32
N GLY A 508 39.22 -3.57 -24.91
CA GLY A 508 39.88 -3.78 -23.61
C GLY A 508 38.94 -3.66 -22.43
N ILE A 509 37.64 -3.96 -22.61
CA ILE A 509 36.60 -3.87 -21.59
C ILE A 509 36.34 -5.25 -21.00
N THR A 510 36.38 -5.37 -19.67
CA THR A 510 35.93 -6.59 -18.98
C THR A 510 34.40 -6.68 -19.00
N MET A 511 33.87 -7.86 -19.32
CA MET A 511 32.43 -8.07 -19.38
C MET A 511 31.98 -9.30 -18.59
N TYR A 512 30.91 -9.13 -17.82
CA TYR A 512 30.22 -10.21 -17.10
C TYR A 512 28.79 -10.38 -17.61
N PHE A 513 28.32 -11.63 -17.57
CA PHE A 513 26.92 -12.00 -17.79
C PHE A 513 26.26 -12.41 -16.50
N THR A 514 25.08 -11.86 -16.20
CA THR A 514 24.28 -12.20 -15.02
C THR A 514 23.34 -13.38 -15.25
N GLY A 515 22.92 -13.63 -16.51
CA GLY A 515 21.86 -14.58 -16.84
C GLY A 515 20.45 -14.12 -16.41
N THR A 516 20.35 -12.97 -15.76
CA THR A 516 19.10 -12.37 -15.25
C THR A 516 18.95 -10.95 -15.78
N ARG A 517 17.71 -10.50 -16.00
CA ARG A 517 17.41 -9.14 -16.41
C ARG A 517 16.38 -8.49 -15.49
N HIS A 518 16.41 -7.16 -15.39
CA HIS A 518 15.45 -6.35 -14.65
C HIS A 518 14.88 -5.25 -15.53
N PHE A 519 13.81 -5.55 -16.28
CA PHE A 519 13.08 -4.52 -16.99
C PHE A 519 12.14 -3.76 -16.06
N PHE A 520 12.15 -2.44 -16.17
CA PHE A 520 11.23 -1.57 -15.47
C PHE A 520 10.55 -0.59 -16.44
N HIS A 521 9.23 -0.71 -16.65
CA HIS A 521 8.44 0.09 -17.59
C HIS A 521 7.48 1.05 -16.88
#